data_3501c2a130217c628f1a7626e0079ee4
#
_entry.id   3501c2a130217c628f1a7626e0079ee4
#
_cell.length_a   1.000
_cell.length_b   1.000
_cell.length_c   1.000
_cell.angle_alpha   90.00
_cell.angle_beta   90.00
_cell.angle_gamma   90.00
#
_symmetry.space_group_name_H-M   'P 1'
#
loop_
_entity.id
_entity.type
_entity.pdbx_description
1 polymer ?
#
loop_
_entity_poly.entity_id
_entity_poly.type
_entity_poly.pdbx_seq_one_letter_code
_entity_poly.pdbx_strand_id
1 'polypeptide(L)'
;MDNLPERVHFSKSNKILCLIVCAGLLAGFLIKLFVFEVLTVSGESMSPCLKNGDRLFVSKLAYGLCQPYGEKLLLQWKKPERSDIVIYLYNNKIVVKRCVAVSGDELECSADNSYNYTLRVGDSIIPLTQEQYLNLKNSSAVPKGYILAIGDNYEVSVDSRTYGFVSERNILGKVLCK
;
A
#
# COMPACT_ATOMS: atom_id res chain seq x y z
N MET A 1 -6.02 12.72 -63.03
CA MET A 1 -5.43 11.36 -62.78
C MET A 1 -5.40 11.18 -61.30
N ASP A 2 -6.48 10.61 -60.75
CA ASP A 2 -6.67 10.47 -59.29
C ASP A 2 -6.00 9.19 -58.84
N ASN A 3 -4.91 9.29 -58.15
CA ASN A 3 -4.28 8.22 -57.41
C ASN A 3 -5.08 7.95 -56.10
N LEU A 4 -6.12 7.13 -56.18
CA LEU A 4 -6.76 6.59 -54.99
C LEU A 4 -5.74 5.69 -54.22
N PRO A 5 -5.61 5.84 -52.92
CA PRO A 5 -4.72 5.00 -52.13
C PRO A 5 -5.21 3.53 -52.21
N GLU A 6 -4.30 2.62 -52.56
CA GLU A 6 -4.53 1.17 -52.55
C GLU A 6 -5.08 0.75 -51.19
N ARG A 7 -6.26 0.16 -51.15
CA ARG A 7 -6.80 -0.47 -49.94
C ARG A 7 -5.97 -1.68 -49.62
N VAL A 8 -5.16 -1.61 -48.57
CA VAL A 8 -4.39 -2.73 -48.05
C VAL A 8 -5.36 -3.85 -47.69
N HIS A 9 -5.44 -4.88 -48.52
CA HIS A 9 -6.31 -6.04 -48.34
C HIS A 9 -5.59 -7.01 -47.40
N PHE A 10 -5.79 -6.89 -46.07
CA PHE A 10 -5.26 -7.85 -45.12
C PHE A 10 -5.88 -9.24 -45.35
N SER A 11 -5.02 -10.25 -45.53
CA SER A 11 -5.41 -11.64 -45.55
C SER A 11 -6.16 -12.00 -44.25
N LYS A 12 -7.13 -12.96 -44.35
CA LYS A 12 -7.89 -13.42 -43.17
C LYS A 12 -7.00 -13.86 -42.00
N SER A 13 -5.87 -14.50 -42.31
CA SER A 13 -4.85 -14.91 -41.34
C SER A 13 -4.22 -13.72 -40.64
N ASN A 14 -3.88 -12.64 -41.36
CA ASN A 14 -3.28 -11.44 -40.77
C ASN A 14 -4.25 -10.70 -39.86
N LYS A 15 -5.55 -10.71 -40.18
CA LYS A 15 -6.59 -10.12 -39.32
C LYS A 15 -6.72 -10.87 -37.98
N ILE A 16 -6.67 -12.21 -38.02
CA ILE A 16 -6.73 -13.06 -36.82
C ILE A 16 -5.49 -12.83 -35.96
N LEU A 17 -4.30 -12.83 -36.60
CA LEU A 17 -3.05 -12.55 -35.86
C LEU A 17 -3.07 -11.18 -35.17
N CYS A 18 -3.52 -10.14 -35.87
CA CYS A 18 -3.65 -8.78 -35.31
C CYS A 18 -4.63 -8.77 -34.13
N LEU A 19 -5.75 -9.47 -34.22
CA LEU A 19 -6.73 -9.58 -33.13
C LEU A 19 -6.12 -10.26 -31.88
N ILE A 20 -5.37 -11.34 -32.07
CA ILE A 20 -4.69 -12.05 -30.96
C ILE A 20 -3.67 -11.14 -30.28
N VAL A 21 -2.85 -10.43 -31.05
CA VAL A 21 -1.86 -9.49 -30.52
C VAL A 21 -2.54 -8.35 -29.75
N CYS A 22 -3.59 -7.74 -30.32
CA CYS A 22 -4.35 -6.69 -29.65
C CYS A 22 -5.01 -7.18 -28.33
N ALA A 23 -5.59 -8.38 -28.36
CA ALA A 23 -6.19 -8.99 -27.16
C ALA A 23 -5.13 -9.26 -26.09
N GLY A 24 -3.94 -9.75 -26.47
CA GLY A 24 -2.83 -9.98 -25.55
C GLY A 24 -2.31 -8.67 -24.93
N LEU A 25 -2.15 -7.61 -25.72
CA LEU A 25 -1.74 -6.29 -25.23
C LEU A 25 -2.79 -5.69 -24.27
N LEU A 26 -4.07 -5.82 -24.61
CA LEU A 26 -5.16 -5.37 -23.75
C LEU A 26 -5.19 -6.13 -22.42
N ALA A 27 -5.06 -7.46 -22.46
CA ALA A 27 -5.00 -8.29 -21.27
C ALA A 27 -3.80 -7.91 -20.37
N GLY A 28 -2.60 -7.76 -20.96
CA GLY A 28 -1.40 -7.30 -20.23
C GLY A 28 -1.58 -5.93 -19.59
N PHE A 29 -2.21 -5.00 -20.32
CA PHE A 29 -2.54 -3.68 -19.79
C PHE A 29 -3.52 -3.74 -18.60
N LEU A 30 -4.56 -4.54 -18.69
CA LEU A 30 -5.53 -4.75 -17.60
C LEU A 30 -4.88 -5.39 -16.37
N ILE A 31 -4.00 -6.38 -16.57
CA ILE A 31 -3.24 -7.00 -15.47
C ILE A 31 -2.38 -5.95 -14.76
N LYS A 32 -1.62 -5.15 -15.50
CA LYS A 32 -0.81 -4.07 -14.92
C LYS A 32 -1.67 -3.04 -14.20
N LEU A 33 -2.83 -2.70 -14.73
CA LEU A 33 -3.69 -1.66 -14.16
C LEU A 33 -4.34 -2.10 -12.84
N PHE A 34 -4.79 -3.36 -12.76
CA PHE A 34 -5.64 -3.83 -11.65
C PHE A 34 -4.97 -4.85 -10.73
N VAL A 35 -4.01 -5.65 -11.22
CA VAL A 35 -3.53 -6.82 -10.47
C VAL A 35 -2.21 -6.55 -9.78
N PHE A 36 -1.20 -6.12 -10.54
CA PHE A 36 0.16 -5.96 -10.03
C PHE A 36 0.75 -4.61 -10.37
N GLU A 37 1.62 -4.14 -9.49
CA GLU A 37 2.42 -2.94 -9.70
C GLU A 37 3.84 -3.16 -9.19
N VAL A 38 4.81 -2.55 -9.87
CA VAL A 38 6.20 -2.51 -9.40
C VAL A 38 6.49 -1.08 -8.97
N LEU A 39 6.85 -0.93 -7.70
CA LEU A 39 7.21 0.36 -7.10
C LEU A 39 8.69 0.36 -6.71
N THR A 40 9.32 1.51 -6.76
CA THR A 40 10.67 1.70 -6.21
C THR A 40 10.58 2.40 -4.87
N VAL A 41 11.25 1.86 -3.85
CA VAL A 41 11.30 2.45 -2.51
C VAL A 41 12.06 3.78 -2.58
N SER A 42 11.45 4.82 -2.02
CA SER A 42 12.08 6.11 -1.83
C SER A 42 12.08 6.44 -0.34
N GLY A 43 13.29 6.60 0.22
CA GLY A 43 13.48 6.88 1.64
C GLY A 43 13.83 5.65 2.48
N GLU A 44 14.05 5.87 3.78
CA GLU A 44 14.60 4.88 4.71
C GLU A 44 13.61 4.44 5.80
N SER A 45 12.35 4.86 5.72
CA SER A 45 11.35 4.60 6.77
C SER A 45 11.03 3.11 7.00
N MET A 46 11.37 2.24 6.06
CA MET A 46 11.18 0.79 6.14
C MET A 46 12.50 0.03 6.26
N SER A 47 13.62 0.73 6.49
CA SER A 47 14.92 0.10 6.76
C SER A 47 14.89 -0.61 8.12
N PRO A 48 15.56 -1.76 8.28
CA PRO A 48 16.41 -2.44 7.32
C PRO A 48 15.65 -3.38 6.36
N CYS A 49 14.34 -3.61 6.55
CA CYS A 49 13.56 -4.56 5.76
C CYS A 49 13.49 -4.18 4.28
N LEU A 50 13.18 -2.91 4.01
CA LEU A 50 13.20 -2.34 2.66
C LEU A 50 14.14 -1.14 2.63
N LYS A 51 15.05 -1.14 1.65
CA LYS A 51 16.07 -0.10 1.48
C LYS A 51 15.69 0.85 0.35
N ASN A 52 16.21 2.06 0.40
CA ASN A 52 16.07 3.01 -0.70
C ASN A 52 16.60 2.40 -2.01
N GLY A 53 15.79 2.48 -3.08
CA GLY A 53 16.10 1.89 -4.38
C GLY A 53 15.60 0.45 -4.59
N ASP A 54 15.15 -0.26 -3.54
CA ASP A 54 14.54 -1.59 -3.68
C ASP A 54 13.31 -1.54 -4.59
N ARG A 55 13.12 -2.57 -5.42
CA ARG A 55 11.92 -2.73 -6.23
C ARG A 55 10.93 -3.64 -5.51
N LEU A 56 9.73 -3.12 -5.30
CA LEU A 56 8.67 -3.84 -4.62
C LEU A 56 7.68 -4.38 -5.63
N PHE A 57 7.36 -5.65 -5.50
CA PHE A 57 6.26 -6.27 -6.23
C PHE A 57 5.00 -6.22 -5.37
N VAL A 58 3.99 -5.50 -5.85
CA VAL A 58 2.78 -5.18 -5.10
C VAL A 58 1.57 -5.84 -5.74
N SER A 59 0.78 -6.55 -4.93
CA SER A 59 -0.56 -7.02 -5.32
C SER A 59 -1.60 -5.96 -5.00
N LYS A 60 -2.25 -5.43 -6.02
CA LYS A 60 -3.36 -4.45 -5.88
C LYS A 60 -4.68 -5.13 -5.53
N LEU A 61 -4.81 -6.42 -5.83
CA LEU A 61 -6.00 -7.23 -5.51
C LEU A 61 -5.94 -7.91 -4.14
N ALA A 62 -4.88 -7.70 -3.36
CA ALA A 62 -4.69 -8.39 -2.08
C ALA A 62 -5.85 -8.18 -1.10
N TYR A 63 -6.46 -7.00 -1.11
CA TYR A 63 -7.53 -6.63 -0.18
C TYR A 63 -8.84 -6.30 -0.86
N GLY A 64 -8.83 -5.98 -2.15
CA GLY A 64 -10.01 -5.54 -2.86
C GLY A 64 -9.69 -5.06 -4.26
N LEU A 65 -10.69 -4.49 -4.92
CA LEU A 65 -10.53 -3.81 -6.19
C LEU A 65 -10.35 -2.32 -5.94
N CYS A 66 -9.17 -1.80 -6.30
CA CYS A 66 -8.88 -0.37 -6.23
C CYS A 66 -9.51 0.37 -7.43
N GLN A 67 -9.97 1.58 -7.21
CA GLN A 67 -10.27 2.49 -8.29
C GLN A 67 -8.97 2.78 -9.06
N PRO A 68 -8.94 2.65 -10.39
CA PRO A 68 -7.79 3.04 -11.18
C PRO A 68 -7.43 4.51 -10.91
N TYR A 69 -6.18 4.76 -10.54
CA TYR A 69 -5.71 6.10 -10.13
C TYR A 69 -6.46 6.73 -8.94
N GLY A 70 -7.26 5.94 -8.21
CA GLY A 70 -8.02 6.39 -7.04
C GLY A 70 -7.30 6.11 -5.72
N GLU A 71 -7.85 6.67 -4.65
CA GLU A 71 -7.30 6.60 -3.28
C GLU A 71 -7.96 5.53 -2.40
N LYS A 72 -8.98 4.84 -2.92
CA LYS A 72 -9.82 3.94 -2.12
C LYS A 72 -10.16 2.66 -2.86
N LEU A 73 -10.44 1.62 -2.07
CA LEU A 73 -11.05 0.40 -2.57
C LEU A 73 -12.51 0.65 -2.97
N LEU A 74 -12.89 0.23 -4.18
CA LEU A 74 -14.29 0.16 -4.63
C LEU A 74 -15.01 -1.02 -3.98
N LEU A 75 -14.33 -2.16 -3.95
CA LEU A 75 -14.84 -3.39 -3.35
C LEU A 75 -13.73 -3.99 -2.49
N GLN A 76 -14.07 -4.37 -1.26
CA GLN A 76 -13.14 -5.00 -0.34
C GLN A 76 -13.61 -6.42 -0.03
N TRP A 77 -12.72 -7.42 -0.20
CA TRP A 77 -12.98 -8.83 0.13
C TRP A 77 -12.06 -9.39 1.21
N LYS A 78 -10.95 -8.71 1.49
CA LYS A 78 -10.00 -9.09 2.55
C LYS A 78 -9.55 -7.84 3.30
N LYS A 79 -9.21 -8.01 4.57
CA LYS A 79 -8.62 -6.97 5.43
C LYS A 79 -7.11 -7.16 5.52
N PRO A 80 -6.35 -6.08 5.76
CA PRO A 80 -4.96 -6.18 6.15
C PRO A 80 -4.80 -7.02 7.43
N GLU A 81 -3.73 -7.78 7.49
CA GLU A 81 -3.35 -8.58 8.65
C GLU A 81 -2.11 -7.99 9.32
N ARG A 82 -1.86 -8.33 10.59
CA ARG A 82 -0.63 -7.93 11.28
C ARG A 82 0.59 -8.42 10.48
N SER A 83 1.64 -7.63 10.47
CA SER A 83 2.89 -7.83 9.74
C SER A 83 2.81 -7.64 8.21
N ASP A 84 1.63 -7.46 7.62
CA ASP A 84 1.52 -7.10 6.20
C ASP A 84 2.26 -5.78 5.92
N ILE A 85 3.06 -5.75 4.85
CA ILE A 85 3.59 -4.49 4.33
C ILE A 85 2.57 -3.96 3.33
N VAL A 86 1.96 -2.84 3.69
CA VAL A 86 0.84 -2.22 2.96
C VAL A 86 1.27 -0.95 2.26
N ILE A 87 0.60 -0.62 1.16
CA ILE A 87 0.72 0.65 0.47
C ILE A 87 -0.59 1.43 0.54
N TYR A 88 -0.49 2.72 0.73
CA TYR A 88 -1.62 3.66 0.74
C TYR A 88 -1.16 5.07 0.36
N LEU A 89 -2.10 5.98 0.15
CA LEU A 89 -1.79 7.39 -0.11
C LEU A 89 -1.81 8.19 1.20
N TYR A 90 -0.78 8.99 1.38
CA TYR A 90 -0.71 10.02 2.41
C TYR A 90 -0.13 11.30 1.81
N ASN A 91 -0.85 12.41 1.91
CA ASN A 91 -0.48 13.69 1.30
C ASN A 91 -0.15 13.56 -0.21
N ASN A 92 -0.99 12.85 -0.98
CA ASN A 92 -0.84 12.58 -2.41
C ASN A 92 0.45 11.83 -2.78
N LYS A 93 1.08 11.15 -1.81
CA LYS A 93 2.26 10.31 -2.05
C LYS A 93 1.94 8.87 -1.66
N ILE A 94 2.44 7.92 -2.46
CA ILE A 94 2.40 6.51 -2.10
C ILE A 94 3.36 6.28 -0.94
N VAL A 95 2.85 5.73 0.14
CA VAL A 95 3.61 5.38 1.36
C VAL A 95 3.59 3.87 1.53
N VAL A 96 4.72 3.33 1.98
CA VAL A 96 4.87 1.91 2.32
C VAL A 96 5.11 1.83 3.82
N LYS A 97 4.29 1.05 4.54
CA LYS A 97 4.41 0.84 6.00
C LYS A 97 4.02 -0.59 6.37
N ARG A 98 4.40 -1.00 7.57
CA ARG A 98 3.97 -2.28 8.14
C ARG A 98 2.68 -2.09 8.93
N CYS A 99 1.70 -2.96 8.69
CA CYS A 99 0.51 -3.09 9.52
C CYS A 99 0.91 -3.72 10.87
N VAL A 100 1.05 -2.91 11.90
CA VAL A 100 1.46 -3.36 13.24
C VAL A 100 0.26 -3.82 14.05
N ALA A 101 -0.88 -3.15 13.90
CA ALA A 101 -2.11 -3.50 14.58
C ALA A 101 -3.31 -3.35 13.64
N VAL A 102 -4.32 -4.19 13.84
CA VAL A 102 -5.58 -4.20 13.09
C VAL A 102 -6.76 -3.82 13.98
N SER A 103 -7.91 -3.59 13.36
CA SER A 103 -9.16 -3.21 14.03
C SER A 103 -9.46 -4.08 15.26
N GLY A 104 -9.59 -3.47 16.42
CA GLY A 104 -9.88 -4.12 17.72
C GLY A 104 -8.65 -4.53 18.52
N ASP A 105 -7.44 -4.41 17.97
CA ASP A 105 -6.21 -4.68 18.73
C ASP A 105 -6.03 -3.66 19.85
N GLU A 106 -5.69 -4.14 21.04
CA GLU A 106 -5.43 -3.32 22.21
C GLU A 106 -4.12 -2.54 22.04
N LEU A 107 -4.14 -1.30 22.48
CA LEU A 107 -3.02 -0.35 22.46
C LEU A 107 -2.78 0.15 23.87
N GLU A 108 -1.56 0.00 24.36
CA GLU A 108 -1.16 0.50 25.66
C GLU A 108 -0.02 1.50 25.50
N CYS A 109 -0.34 2.77 25.71
CA CYS A 109 0.67 3.83 25.74
C CYS A 109 1.16 4.03 27.17
N SER A 110 2.47 4.01 27.38
CA SER A 110 3.09 4.25 28.67
C SER A 110 4.18 5.32 28.60
N ALA A 111 4.41 5.98 29.72
CA ALA A 111 5.50 6.92 29.91
C ALA A 111 6.19 6.59 31.22
N ASP A 112 7.51 6.55 31.21
CA ASP A 112 8.32 6.38 32.42
C ASP A 112 8.70 7.73 33.05
N ASN A 113 9.31 7.68 34.23
CA ASN A 113 9.77 8.87 34.95
C ASN A 113 10.94 9.61 34.25
N SER A 114 11.54 8.98 33.26
CA SER A 114 12.62 9.53 32.43
C SER A 114 12.13 10.10 31.09
N TYR A 115 10.83 10.28 30.95
CA TYR A 115 10.19 10.78 29.74
C TYR A 115 10.40 9.87 28.49
N ASN A 116 10.63 8.56 28.71
CA ASN A 116 10.57 7.60 27.61
C ASN A 116 9.12 7.19 27.40
N TYR A 117 8.65 7.39 26.19
CA TYR A 117 7.29 7.06 25.79
C TYR A 117 7.31 5.80 24.93
N THR A 118 6.39 4.88 25.21
CA THR A 118 6.28 3.62 24.46
C THR A 118 4.83 3.29 24.14
N LEU A 119 4.65 2.58 23.04
CA LEU A 119 3.40 1.95 22.63
C LEU A 119 3.59 0.43 22.65
N ARG A 120 2.79 -0.28 23.43
CA ARG A 120 2.70 -1.73 23.40
C ARG A 120 1.56 -2.17 22.52
N VAL A 121 1.85 -3.14 21.64
CA VAL A 121 0.86 -3.80 20.76
C VAL A 121 1.15 -5.30 20.82
N GLY A 122 0.36 -6.06 21.55
CA GLY A 122 0.68 -7.46 21.87
C GLY A 122 2.05 -7.56 22.55
N ASP A 123 2.96 -8.34 21.96
CA ASP A 123 4.34 -8.52 22.49
C ASP A 123 5.33 -7.45 22.00
N SER A 124 4.92 -6.60 21.09
CA SER A 124 5.79 -5.57 20.50
C SER A 124 5.77 -4.29 21.33
N ILE A 125 6.97 -3.73 21.61
CA ILE A 125 7.13 -2.43 22.25
C ILE A 125 7.77 -1.48 21.23
N ILE A 126 7.10 -0.37 20.96
CA ILE A 126 7.46 0.60 19.94
C ILE A 126 7.79 1.93 20.63
N PRO A 127 8.97 2.51 20.40
CA PRO A 127 9.30 3.81 20.96
C PRO A 127 8.45 4.92 20.33
N LEU A 128 8.08 5.88 21.14
CA LEU A 128 7.32 7.07 20.74
C LEU A 128 8.10 8.34 21.10
N THR A 129 7.91 9.37 20.29
CA THR A 129 8.21 10.75 20.76
C THR A 129 7.08 11.24 21.66
N GLN A 130 7.34 12.34 22.38
CA GLN A 130 6.30 12.97 23.21
C GLN A 130 5.06 13.35 22.40
N GLU A 131 5.23 13.88 21.19
CA GLU A 131 4.14 14.24 20.29
C GLU A 131 3.32 13.01 19.88
N GLN A 132 3.99 11.93 19.46
CA GLN A 132 3.34 10.66 19.09
C GLN A 132 2.58 10.03 20.27
N TYR A 133 3.15 10.11 21.49
CA TYR A 133 2.47 9.67 22.71
C TYR A 133 1.20 10.48 22.97
N LEU A 134 1.25 11.80 22.85
CA LEU A 134 0.08 12.67 23.04
C LEU A 134 -1.02 12.37 22.01
N ASN A 135 -0.65 12.03 20.78
CA ASN A 135 -1.59 11.66 19.73
C ASN A 135 -2.30 10.33 20.00
N LEU A 136 -1.60 9.35 20.59
CA LEU A 136 -2.10 7.98 20.73
C LEU A 136 -2.61 7.63 22.15
N LYS A 137 -2.21 8.35 23.20
CA LYS A 137 -2.47 8.02 24.61
C LYS A 137 -3.95 7.83 24.97
N ASN A 138 -4.85 8.43 24.23
CA ASN A 138 -6.30 8.31 24.46
C ASN A 138 -6.94 7.15 23.68
N SER A 139 -6.15 6.42 22.90
CA SER A 139 -6.61 5.30 22.09
C SER A 139 -6.24 3.99 22.80
N SER A 140 -7.20 3.33 23.42
CA SER A 140 -7.01 2.02 24.08
C SER A 140 -7.05 0.86 23.09
N ALA A 141 -7.54 1.06 21.87
CA ALA A 141 -7.59 0.05 20.82
C ALA A 141 -7.63 0.70 19.43
N VAL A 142 -7.26 -0.07 18.42
CA VAL A 142 -7.40 0.35 17.00
C VAL A 142 -8.89 0.45 16.66
N PRO A 143 -9.38 1.59 16.15
CA PRO A 143 -10.79 1.76 15.80
C PRO A 143 -11.25 0.78 14.72
N LYS A 144 -12.55 0.45 14.72
CA LYS A 144 -13.15 -0.44 13.70
C LYS A 144 -12.98 0.14 12.29
N GLY A 145 -12.43 -0.67 11.38
CA GLY A 145 -12.19 -0.28 9.99
C GLY A 145 -10.89 0.47 9.77
N TYR A 146 -9.99 0.47 10.76
CA TYR A 146 -8.69 1.11 10.70
C TYR A 146 -7.56 0.14 11.05
N ILE A 147 -6.35 0.51 10.67
CA ILE A 147 -5.11 -0.16 11.06
C ILE A 147 -4.13 0.86 11.65
N LEU A 148 -3.16 0.37 12.39
CA LEU A 148 -1.97 1.11 12.80
C LEU A 148 -0.82 0.71 11.89
N ALA A 149 -0.40 1.61 11.01
CA ALA A 149 0.64 1.38 10.02
C ALA A 149 1.90 2.15 10.41
N ILE A 150 3.00 1.43 10.70
CA ILE A 150 4.26 1.99 11.21
C ILE A 150 5.42 1.57 10.31
N GLY A 151 6.39 2.46 10.10
CA GLY A 151 7.63 2.12 9.41
C GLY A 151 8.60 1.37 10.30
N ASP A 152 9.38 0.46 9.72
CA ASP A 152 10.35 -0.37 10.46
C ASP A 152 11.51 0.45 11.06
N ASN A 153 11.82 1.61 10.47
CA ASN A 153 12.77 2.58 11.00
C ASN A 153 12.04 3.65 11.84
N TYR A 154 11.92 3.38 13.12
CA TYR A 154 11.13 4.22 14.05
C TYR A 154 11.61 5.65 14.16
N GLU A 155 12.90 5.91 13.96
CA GLU A 155 13.51 7.23 14.18
C GLU A 155 13.16 8.22 13.06
N VAL A 156 13.07 7.74 11.81
CA VAL A 156 12.86 8.61 10.63
C VAL A 156 11.47 8.47 10.02
N SER A 157 10.67 7.50 10.51
CA SER A 157 9.37 7.21 9.90
C SER A 157 8.31 8.21 10.35
N VAL A 158 7.72 8.91 9.37
CA VAL A 158 6.45 9.61 9.53
C VAL A 158 5.33 8.64 9.17
N ASP A 159 4.53 8.24 10.17
CA ASP A 159 3.55 7.16 10.06
C ASP A 159 2.36 7.35 11.00
N SER A 160 1.58 6.30 11.25
CA SER A 160 0.37 6.35 12.09
C SER A 160 0.61 6.89 13.50
N ARG A 161 1.81 6.85 14.01
CA ARG A 161 2.16 7.48 15.30
C ARG A 161 2.03 9.00 15.24
N THR A 162 2.23 9.58 14.04
CA THR A 162 2.18 11.03 13.82
C THR A 162 0.82 11.51 13.32
N TYR A 163 0.20 10.81 12.34
CA TYR A 163 -1.04 11.25 11.70
C TYR A 163 -2.25 10.40 12.01
N GLY A 164 -2.11 9.42 12.93
CA GLY A 164 -3.23 8.57 13.36
C GLY A 164 -3.46 7.35 12.49
N PHE A 165 -4.58 6.68 12.74
CA PHE A 165 -4.93 5.41 12.11
C PHE A 165 -5.25 5.56 10.62
N VAL A 166 -4.90 4.54 9.85
CA VAL A 166 -5.17 4.47 8.40
C VAL A 166 -6.42 3.62 8.16
N SER A 167 -7.36 4.14 7.38
CA SER A 167 -8.56 3.36 7.02
C SER A 167 -8.20 2.13 6.19
N GLU A 168 -8.78 0.98 6.52
CA GLU A 168 -8.65 -0.25 5.74
C GLU A 168 -9.01 -0.05 4.26
N ARG A 169 -9.95 0.85 3.97
CA ARG A 169 -10.39 1.18 2.60
C ARG A 169 -9.38 2.00 1.81
N ASN A 170 -8.44 2.65 2.48
CA ASN A 170 -7.39 3.44 1.81
C ASN A 170 -6.14 2.59 1.48
N ILE A 171 -6.15 1.30 1.81
CA ILE A 171 -5.03 0.40 1.50
C ILE A 171 -5.13 -0.04 0.05
N LEU A 172 -4.19 0.40 -0.77
CA LEU A 172 -4.17 0.18 -2.21
C LEU A 172 -3.58 -1.17 -2.62
N GLY A 173 -2.82 -1.81 -1.73
CA GLY A 173 -2.22 -3.11 -2.02
C GLY A 173 -1.28 -3.61 -0.92
N LYS A 174 -0.80 -4.84 -1.15
CA LYS A 174 0.15 -5.54 -0.29
C LYS A 174 1.46 -5.78 -1.04
N VAL A 175 2.56 -5.51 -0.39
CA VAL A 175 3.89 -5.90 -0.89
C VAL A 175 4.06 -7.40 -0.72
N LEU A 176 4.37 -8.10 -1.82
CA LEU A 176 4.55 -9.56 -1.84
C LEU A 176 6.02 -9.94 -1.66
N CYS A 177 6.91 -9.21 -2.34
CA CYS A 177 8.37 -9.43 -2.28
C CYS A 177 9.13 -8.19 -2.78
N LYS A 178 10.42 -8.17 -2.56
CA LYS A 178 11.39 -7.21 -3.10
C LYS A 178 12.39 -7.90 -3.97
#